data_62c9f98b62740f2b25b93d850e928e03
#
_entry.id   62c9f98b62740f2b25b93d850e928e03
#
_cell.length_a   1.000
_cell.length_b   1.000
_cell.length_c   1.000
_cell.angle_alpha   90.00
_cell.angle_beta   90.00
_cell.angle_gamma   90.00
#
_symmetry.space_group_name_H-M   'P 1'
#
loop_
_entity.id
_entity.type
_entity.pdbx_description
1 polymer ?
#
loop_
_entity_poly.entity_id
_entity_poly.type
_entity_poly.pdbx_seq_one_letter_code
_entity_poly.pdbx_strand_id
1 'polypeptide(L)'
;MLASPKALWDNSLLLIKDSVTEQQYNTWFKPIVFESYKPSTKTLLVQVPSPFVYEYLEQNFVDLLSKVLHRNFGEGIRLTYRVVTDKEHKLSQDIEADPDDADMAKQTRERAQQTAAQPAAPQQQEDIDTQLDPKLTFNNYMEGDSNKLPRSVGLSIAEHPNTTQFNPMFIYGPSGSGKTHLVNAIGLKAKQMYPQKRVLYVSARLFQTQYTDAVLHNASNDFINFYQSIDMLIVDDIQEWAGKAKTLNTFFHIFNHLFRNGKRIILACDRPPVELKDMPDRLLTRFSCGLVCELEKPNIQLCVDILSNKIRRDGLKIPVDVISFIAQTCNGSV
;
A
#
# COMPACT_ATOMS: atom_id res chain seq x y z
N MET A 1 -8.15 -36.66 31.72
CA MET A 1 -8.23 -35.18 31.86
C MET A 1 -8.31 -34.61 30.47
N LEU A 2 -9.39 -33.91 30.14
CA LEU A 2 -9.51 -33.22 28.85
C LEU A 2 -8.50 -32.05 28.84
N ALA A 3 -7.66 -31.98 27.82
CA ALA A 3 -6.70 -30.90 27.67
C ALA A 3 -7.44 -29.52 27.59
N SER A 4 -6.88 -28.50 28.21
CA SER A 4 -7.49 -27.15 28.13
C SER A 4 -7.49 -26.66 26.67
N PRO A 5 -8.49 -25.84 26.26
CA PRO A 5 -8.53 -25.33 24.87
C PRO A 5 -7.27 -24.58 24.47
N LYS A 6 -6.63 -23.88 25.39
CA LYS A 6 -5.34 -23.23 25.17
C LYS A 6 -4.22 -24.24 24.90
N ALA A 7 -4.19 -25.35 25.66
CA ALA A 7 -3.18 -26.41 25.42
C ALA A 7 -3.37 -27.10 24.05
N LEU A 8 -4.64 -27.24 23.60
CA LEU A 8 -4.93 -27.75 22.26
C LEU A 8 -4.47 -26.78 21.17
N TRP A 9 -4.61 -25.48 21.39
CA TRP A 9 -4.08 -24.46 20.48
C TRP A 9 -2.55 -24.46 20.43
N ASP A 10 -1.89 -24.49 21.59
CA ASP A 10 -0.43 -24.54 21.67
C ASP A 10 0.13 -25.80 20.97
N ASN A 11 -0.54 -26.93 21.11
CA ASN A 11 -0.21 -28.15 20.38
C ASN A 11 -0.44 -28.02 18.86
N SER A 12 -1.48 -27.27 18.46
CA SER A 12 -1.72 -26.98 17.04
C SER A 12 -0.59 -26.12 16.45
N LEU A 13 -0.09 -25.12 17.19
CA LEU A 13 1.05 -24.32 16.77
C LEU A 13 2.34 -25.15 16.64
N LEU A 14 2.56 -26.14 17.50
CA LEU A 14 3.70 -27.07 17.37
C LEU A 14 3.62 -27.90 16.08
N LEU A 15 2.45 -28.46 15.78
CA LEU A 15 2.24 -29.24 14.54
C LEU A 15 2.40 -28.37 13.28
N ILE A 16 1.94 -27.11 13.35
CA ILE A 16 2.14 -26.14 12.25
C ILE A 16 3.64 -25.85 12.09
N LYS A 17 4.37 -25.66 13.19
CA LYS A 17 5.80 -25.39 13.16
C LYS A 17 6.59 -26.50 12.45
N ASP A 18 6.21 -27.76 12.65
CA ASP A 18 6.83 -28.92 11.99
C ASP A 18 6.47 -29.01 10.49
N SER A 19 5.40 -28.33 10.07
CA SER A 19 4.86 -28.40 8.70
C SER A 19 5.26 -27.21 7.81
N VAL A 20 5.88 -26.17 8.36
CA VAL A 20 6.29 -24.97 7.66
C VAL A 20 7.75 -24.62 7.96
N THR A 21 8.35 -23.74 7.18
CA THR A 21 9.70 -23.25 7.48
C THR A 21 9.72 -22.40 8.76
N GLU A 22 10.86 -22.40 9.46
CA GLU A 22 11.02 -21.60 10.69
C GLU A 22 10.70 -20.11 10.45
N GLN A 23 11.08 -19.58 9.29
CA GLN A 23 10.76 -18.21 8.89
C GLN A 23 9.25 -18.00 8.72
N GLN A 24 8.54 -18.92 8.06
CA GLN A 24 7.09 -18.86 7.90
C GLN A 24 6.37 -18.94 9.26
N TYR A 25 6.83 -19.82 10.14
CA TYR A 25 6.27 -19.94 11.48
C TYR A 25 6.43 -18.66 12.28
N ASN A 26 7.64 -18.09 12.34
CA ASN A 26 7.92 -16.88 13.10
C ASN A 26 7.15 -15.66 12.57
N THR A 27 6.95 -15.58 11.25
CA THR A 27 6.27 -14.43 10.61
C THR A 27 4.75 -14.51 10.70
N TRP A 28 4.16 -15.70 10.51
CA TRP A 28 2.72 -15.84 10.30
C TRP A 28 1.96 -16.45 11.47
N PHE A 29 2.55 -17.42 12.19
CA PHE A 29 1.86 -18.19 13.21
C PHE A 29 2.22 -17.77 14.62
N LYS A 30 3.49 -17.48 14.89
CA LYS A 30 3.96 -17.05 16.21
C LYS A 30 3.26 -15.80 16.76
N PRO A 31 2.91 -14.79 15.93
CA PRO A 31 2.20 -13.60 16.41
C PRO A 31 0.72 -13.83 16.73
N ILE A 32 0.15 -15.01 16.41
CA ILE A 32 -1.25 -15.34 16.67
C ILE A 32 -1.42 -15.68 18.14
N VAL A 33 -2.35 -14.98 18.80
CA VAL A 33 -2.64 -15.18 20.23
C VAL A 33 -3.99 -15.88 20.38
N PHE A 34 -4.04 -16.96 21.17
CA PHE A 34 -5.29 -17.60 21.56
C PHE A 34 -6.12 -16.64 22.42
N GLU A 35 -7.39 -16.45 22.10
CA GLU A 35 -8.30 -15.63 22.88
C GLU A 35 -9.34 -16.49 23.62
N SER A 36 -10.12 -17.27 22.90
CA SER A 36 -11.16 -18.10 23.50
C SER A 36 -11.58 -19.27 22.61
N TYR A 37 -12.24 -20.24 23.21
CA TYR A 37 -12.91 -21.33 22.50
C TYR A 37 -14.31 -21.54 23.08
N LYS A 38 -15.34 -21.53 22.19
CA LYS A 38 -16.73 -21.80 22.54
C LYS A 38 -17.12 -23.22 22.15
N PRO A 39 -17.26 -24.15 23.11
CA PRO A 39 -17.60 -25.55 22.79
C PRO A 39 -18.97 -25.75 22.14
N SER A 40 -19.94 -24.88 22.49
CA SER A 40 -21.32 -24.96 21.99
C SER A 40 -21.41 -24.73 20.49
N THR A 41 -20.62 -23.82 19.94
CA THR A 41 -20.57 -23.46 18.52
C THR A 41 -19.33 -24.01 17.82
N LYS A 42 -18.45 -24.69 18.58
CA LYS A 42 -17.13 -25.16 18.13
C LYS A 42 -16.30 -24.03 17.49
N THR A 43 -16.38 -22.82 18.03
CA THR A 43 -15.70 -21.64 17.49
C THR A 43 -14.45 -21.34 18.28
N LEU A 44 -13.31 -21.30 17.60
CA LEU A 44 -11.99 -20.91 18.11
C LEU A 44 -11.74 -19.47 17.70
N LEU A 45 -11.59 -18.58 18.67
CA LEU A 45 -11.27 -17.17 18.45
C LEU A 45 -9.79 -16.94 18.74
N VAL A 46 -9.09 -16.39 17.77
CA VAL A 46 -7.66 -16.03 17.87
C VAL A 46 -7.46 -14.56 17.50
N GLN A 47 -6.46 -13.94 18.10
CA GLN A 47 -6.06 -12.57 17.76
C GLN A 47 -4.91 -12.60 16.77
N VAL A 48 -5.00 -11.76 15.74
CA VAL A 48 -3.96 -11.54 14.74
C VAL A 48 -3.52 -10.08 14.74
N PRO A 49 -2.22 -9.78 14.51
CA PRO A 49 -1.68 -8.44 14.63
C PRO A 49 -2.16 -7.47 13.55
N SER A 50 -2.64 -7.97 12.41
CA SER A 50 -3.15 -7.12 11.33
C SER A 50 -4.12 -7.87 10.42
N PRO A 51 -5.00 -7.16 9.66
CA PRO A 51 -5.85 -7.76 8.63
C PRO A 51 -5.06 -8.54 7.58
N PHE A 52 -3.82 -8.11 7.31
CA PHE A 52 -2.92 -8.76 6.38
C PHE A 52 -2.55 -10.18 6.80
N VAL A 53 -2.24 -10.39 8.10
CA VAL A 53 -1.93 -11.74 8.62
C VAL A 53 -3.14 -12.66 8.43
N TYR A 54 -4.34 -12.18 8.72
CA TYR A 54 -5.58 -12.91 8.46
C TYR A 54 -5.73 -13.28 6.98
N GLU A 55 -5.67 -12.30 6.07
CA GLU A 55 -5.83 -12.55 4.63
C GLU A 55 -4.75 -13.52 4.09
N TYR A 56 -3.52 -13.39 4.56
CA TYR A 56 -2.42 -14.25 4.15
C TYR A 56 -2.59 -15.70 4.63
N LEU A 57 -3.06 -15.89 5.88
CA LEU A 57 -3.34 -17.21 6.42
C LEU A 57 -4.47 -17.92 5.65
N GLU A 58 -5.55 -17.20 5.34
CA GLU A 58 -6.69 -17.71 4.59
C GLU A 58 -6.33 -18.05 3.12
N GLN A 59 -5.39 -17.31 2.52
CA GLN A 59 -4.99 -17.58 1.12
C GLN A 59 -3.95 -18.68 0.96
N ASN A 60 -3.04 -18.86 1.95
CA ASN A 60 -1.89 -19.71 1.77
C ASN A 60 -1.84 -20.90 2.72
N PHE A 61 -2.57 -20.86 3.84
CA PHE A 61 -2.47 -21.88 4.90
C PHE A 61 -3.82 -22.41 5.38
N VAL A 62 -4.93 -22.12 4.66
CA VAL A 62 -6.27 -22.60 5.05
C VAL A 62 -6.33 -24.11 5.16
N ASP A 63 -5.73 -24.86 4.21
CA ASP A 63 -5.73 -26.31 4.22
C ASP A 63 -4.90 -26.88 5.40
N LEU A 64 -3.76 -26.25 5.72
CA LEU A 64 -2.92 -26.63 6.84
C LEU A 64 -3.62 -26.38 8.18
N LEU A 65 -4.18 -25.16 8.33
CA LEU A 65 -4.94 -24.76 9.53
C LEU A 65 -6.14 -25.70 9.73
N SER A 66 -6.91 -25.97 8.68
CA SER A 66 -8.07 -26.86 8.72
C SER A 66 -7.65 -28.27 9.19
N LYS A 67 -6.63 -28.88 8.59
CA LYS A 67 -6.12 -30.20 8.96
C LYS A 67 -5.66 -30.28 10.42
N VAL A 68 -4.88 -29.30 10.86
CA VAL A 68 -4.32 -29.29 12.21
C VAL A 68 -5.40 -29.03 13.26
N LEU A 69 -6.33 -28.10 12.99
CA LEU A 69 -7.41 -27.79 13.92
C LEU A 69 -8.43 -28.92 14.01
N HIS A 70 -8.79 -29.57 12.90
CA HIS A 70 -9.66 -30.76 12.91
C HIS A 70 -9.05 -31.88 13.75
N ARG A 71 -7.73 -32.07 13.66
CA ARG A 71 -7.02 -33.10 14.44
C ARG A 71 -7.08 -32.86 15.96
N ASN A 72 -6.95 -31.59 16.40
CA ASN A 72 -6.84 -31.25 17.80
C ASN A 72 -8.19 -30.89 18.47
N PHE A 73 -9.12 -30.26 17.72
CA PHE A 73 -10.41 -29.80 18.23
C PHE A 73 -11.60 -30.63 17.73
N GLY A 74 -11.37 -31.53 16.74
CA GLY A 74 -12.43 -32.37 16.14
C GLY A 74 -13.12 -31.72 14.93
N GLU A 75 -13.98 -32.49 14.27
CA GLU A 75 -14.71 -32.04 13.09
C GLU A 75 -15.70 -30.91 13.40
N GLY A 76 -15.84 -29.98 12.44
CA GLY A 76 -16.75 -28.85 12.54
C GLY A 76 -16.21 -27.68 13.34
N ILE A 77 -14.90 -27.64 13.63
CA ILE A 77 -14.25 -26.46 14.21
C ILE A 77 -14.34 -25.27 13.25
N ARG A 78 -14.68 -24.11 13.77
CA ARG A 78 -14.66 -22.84 13.04
C ARG A 78 -13.57 -21.94 13.64
N LEU A 79 -12.69 -21.42 12.80
CA LEU A 79 -11.65 -20.47 13.18
C LEU A 79 -12.15 -19.06 12.88
N THR A 80 -12.12 -18.21 13.91
CA THR A 80 -12.49 -16.80 13.81
C THR A 80 -11.31 -15.95 14.23
N TYR A 81 -11.05 -14.86 13.53
CA TYR A 81 -9.94 -13.98 13.80
C TYR A 81 -10.42 -12.64 14.35
N ARG A 82 -9.72 -12.14 15.36
CA ARG A 82 -9.84 -10.77 15.83
C ARG A 82 -8.56 -10.02 15.50
N VAL A 83 -8.66 -8.92 14.77
CA VAL A 83 -7.52 -8.06 14.47
C VAL A 83 -7.29 -7.10 15.63
N VAL A 84 -6.08 -7.11 16.20
CA VAL A 84 -5.67 -6.15 17.24
C VAL A 84 -4.75 -5.13 16.59
N THR A 85 -5.27 -3.95 16.32
CA THR A 85 -4.47 -2.77 16.02
C THR A 85 -4.00 -2.14 17.32
N ASP A 86 -2.71 -1.77 17.41
CA ASP A 86 -1.99 -1.35 18.62
C ASP A 86 -2.75 -0.48 19.62
N LYS A 87 -2.43 -0.71 20.80
CA LYS A 87 -2.69 -0.30 22.21
C LYS A 87 -3.63 0.87 22.54
N GLU A 88 -4.34 1.55 21.63
CA GLU A 88 -5.30 2.61 22.03
C GLU A 88 -6.59 2.76 21.20
N HIS A 89 -6.82 2.00 20.14
CA HIS A 89 -8.11 2.01 19.44
C HIS A 89 -8.68 0.62 19.26
N LYS A 90 -9.56 0.23 20.18
CA LYS A 90 -10.50 -0.88 20.03
C LYS A 90 -11.51 -0.53 18.92
N LEU A 91 -11.20 -0.88 17.70
CA LEU A 91 -12.20 -1.07 16.65
C LEU A 91 -12.36 -2.57 16.46
N SER A 92 -13.28 -3.15 17.21
CA SER A 92 -13.78 -4.50 16.97
C SER A 92 -14.59 -4.45 15.68
N GLN A 93 -14.06 -4.94 14.58
CA GLN A 93 -14.88 -5.36 13.45
C GLN A 93 -15.13 -6.86 13.62
N ASP A 94 -16.30 -7.19 14.18
CA ASP A 94 -16.84 -8.53 14.10
C ASP A 94 -17.28 -8.75 12.64
N ILE A 95 -16.56 -9.60 11.91
CA ILE A 95 -17.02 -10.11 10.62
C ILE A 95 -17.75 -11.41 10.91
N GLU A 96 -19.04 -11.30 11.23
CA GLU A 96 -19.96 -12.42 11.25
C GLU A 96 -20.54 -12.62 9.85
N ALA A 97 -20.40 -13.85 9.37
CA ALA A 97 -21.23 -14.36 8.31
C ALA A 97 -22.29 -15.25 8.95
N ASP A 98 -23.44 -14.68 9.34
CA ASP A 98 -24.75 -15.34 9.31
C ASP A 98 -25.88 -14.36 9.73
N PRO A 99 -27.07 -14.41 9.11
CA PRO A 99 -28.11 -13.38 9.20
C PRO A 99 -29.24 -13.73 10.19
N ASP A 100 -28.97 -13.94 11.47
CA ASP A 100 -30.05 -14.15 12.46
C ASP A 100 -29.73 -13.64 13.87
N ASP A 101 -29.44 -12.34 14.04
CA ASP A 101 -29.45 -11.72 15.37
C ASP A 101 -29.74 -10.20 15.31
N ALA A 102 -30.95 -9.85 14.90
CA ALA A 102 -31.39 -8.46 14.81
C ALA A 102 -31.79 -7.80 16.17
N ASP A 103 -31.85 -8.55 17.25
CA ASP A 103 -32.40 -8.03 18.53
C ASP A 103 -31.33 -7.62 19.57
N MET A 104 -30.08 -8.02 19.45
CA MET A 104 -29.01 -7.52 20.36
C MET A 104 -28.37 -6.20 19.94
N ALA A 105 -28.57 -5.77 18.70
CA ALA A 105 -27.98 -4.53 18.17
C ALA A 105 -28.67 -3.24 18.72
N LYS A 106 -29.86 -3.31 19.23
CA LYS A 106 -30.57 -2.14 19.77
C LYS A 106 -30.12 -1.72 21.17
N GLN A 107 -29.80 -2.66 22.04
CA GLN A 107 -29.33 -2.34 23.40
C GLN A 107 -27.90 -1.81 23.48
N THR A 108 -27.07 -2.10 22.48
CA THR A 108 -25.68 -1.60 22.42
C THR A 108 -25.61 -0.17 21.90
N ARG A 109 -26.57 0.25 21.04
CA ARG A 109 -26.63 1.63 20.50
C ARG A 109 -27.06 2.67 21.55
N GLU A 110 -27.89 2.32 22.50
CA GLU A 110 -28.33 3.25 23.56
C GLU A 110 -27.25 3.49 24.63
N ARG A 111 -26.34 2.53 24.85
CA ARG A 111 -25.18 2.73 25.75
C ARG A 111 -24.05 3.55 25.13
N ALA A 112 -23.90 3.53 23.79
CA ALA A 112 -22.85 4.28 23.07
C ALA A 112 -23.17 5.79 22.97
N GLN A 113 -24.44 6.19 23.09
CA GLN A 113 -24.84 7.60 23.00
C GLN A 113 -24.72 8.38 24.35
N GLN A 114 -24.46 7.71 25.45
CA GLN A 114 -24.33 8.39 26.78
C GLN A 114 -22.87 8.65 27.19
N THR A 115 -21.87 8.20 26.43
CA THR A 115 -20.43 8.43 26.71
C THR A 115 -19.74 9.35 25.70
N ALA A 116 -20.47 9.99 24.79
CA ALA A 116 -19.92 10.90 23.80
C ALA A 116 -20.03 12.37 24.20
N ALA A 117 -19.35 12.77 25.27
CA ALA A 117 -19.19 14.18 25.62
C ALA A 117 -17.84 14.47 26.29
N GLN A 118 -16.76 14.31 25.52
CA GLN A 118 -15.53 15.08 25.69
C GLN A 118 -14.78 15.11 24.35
N PRO A 119 -14.43 16.29 23.80
CA PRO A 119 -13.64 16.35 22.58
C PRO A 119 -12.20 15.94 22.92
N ALA A 120 -11.77 14.80 22.37
CA ALA A 120 -10.38 14.40 22.41
C ALA A 120 -9.54 15.43 21.65
N ALA A 121 -8.48 15.94 22.29
CA ALA A 121 -7.49 16.79 21.66
C ALA A 121 -6.87 16.07 20.44
N PRO A 122 -6.53 16.78 19.36
CA PRO A 122 -5.91 16.16 18.18
C PRO A 122 -4.56 15.56 18.57
N GLN A 123 -4.47 14.23 18.54
CA GLN A 123 -3.18 13.54 18.64
C GLN A 123 -2.31 13.97 17.46
N GLN A 124 -1.16 14.55 17.74
CA GLN A 124 -0.15 14.86 16.76
C GLN A 124 0.33 13.54 16.14
N GLN A 125 -0.18 13.22 14.94
CA GLN A 125 0.37 12.15 14.13
C GLN A 125 1.82 12.54 13.81
N GLU A 126 2.78 11.73 14.21
CA GLU A 126 4.17 11.92 13.85
C GLU A 126 4.28 12.06 12.34
N ASP A 127 4.88 13.18 11.90
CA ASP A 127 5.06 13.48 10.49
C ASP A 127 6.11 12.52 9.92
N ILE A 128 5.72 11.73 8.93
CA ILE A 128 6.63 10.78 8.29
C ILE A 128 7.55 11.51 7.32
N ASP A 129 8.79 11.02 7.17
CA ASP A 129 9.64 11.45 6.08
C ASP A 129 9.00 11.02 4.75
N THR A 130 8.57 12.01 3.98
CA THR A 130 7.84 11.79 2.72
C THR A 130 8.70 11.23 1.60
N GLN A 131 10.02 11.29 1.70
CA GLN A 131 11.00 10.91 0.66
C GLN A 131 10.81 11.68 -0.67
N LEU A 132 10.03 12.77 -0.67
CA LEU A 132 9.78 13.60 -1.85
C LEU A 132 10.94 14.58 -2.08
N ASP A 133 11.36 14.74 -3.33
CA ASP A 133 12.34 15.78 -3.70
C ASP A 133 11.66 17.15 -3.80
N PRO A 134 11.96 18.11 -2.90
CA PRO A 134 11.34 19.43 -2.87
C PRO A 134 11.60 20.27 -4.13
N LYS A 135 12.56 19.87 -4.97
CA LYS A 135 12.87 20.55 -6.23
C LYS A 135 11.94 20.16 -7.37
N LEU A 136 11.23 19.03 -7.27
CA LEU A 136 10.40 18.46 -8.34
C LEU A 136 8.93 18.88 -8.16
N THR A 137 8.61 20.12 -8.45
CA THR A 137 7.27 20.72 -8.24
C THR A 137 6.50 20.93 -9.54
N PHE A 138 5.17 21.14 -9.47
CA PHE A 138 4.38 21.53 -10.63
C PHE A 138 4.81 22.88 -11.22
N ASN A 139 5.42 23.79 -10.44
CA ASN A 139 5.84 25.10 -10.91
C ASN A 139 7.00 25.03 -11.93
N ASN A 140 7.82 23.98 -11.83
CA ASN A 140 8.93 23.75 -12.74
C ASN A 140 8.72 22.52 -13.64
N TYR A 141 7.53 21.93 -13.61
CA TYR A 141 7.10 20.90 -14.54
C TYR A 141 6.39 21.54 -15.72
N MET A 142 7.14 21.76 -16.80
CA MET A 142 6.63 22.44 -17.99
C MET A 142 5.55 21.61 -18.66
N GLU A 143 4.42 22.26 -19.01
CA GLU A 143 3.32 21.64 -19.74
C GLU A 143 3.60 21.66 -21.25
N GLY A 144 3.34 20.55 -21.89
CA GLY A 144 3.38 20.37 -23.35
C GLY A 144 2.38 19.32 -23.78
N ASP A 145 2.22 19.12 -25.08
CA ASP A 145 1.22 18.18 -25.61
C ASP A 145 1.45 16.75 -25.10
N SER A 146 2.73 16.33 -24.97
CA SER A 146 3.12 14.97 -24.54
C SER A 146 2.80 14.66 -23.07
N ASN A 147 2.58 15.66 -22.23
CA ASN A 147 2.36 15.46 -20.78
C ASN A 147 1.09 16.12 -20.24
N LYS A 148 0.31 16.77 -21.08
CA LYS A 148 -0.88 17.55 -20.69
C LYS A 148 -1.89 16.72 -19.89
N LEU A 149 -2.25 15.53 -20.39
CA LEU A 149 -3.21 14.66 -19.73
C LEU A 149 -2.68 14.14 -18.37
N PRO A 150 -1.51 13.48 -18.28
CA PRO A 150 -0.97 13.01 -17.01
C PRO A 150 -0.78 14.14 -15.98
N ARG A 151 -0.34 15.31 -16.43
CA ARG A 151 -0.17 16.51 -15.58
C ARG A 151 -1.50 17.02 -15.02
N SER A 152 -2.52 17.16 -15.88
CA SER A 152 -3.85 17.66 -15.48
C SER A 152 -4.52 16.72 -14.48
N VAL A 153 -4.47 15.39 -14.73
CA VAL A 153 -5.00 14.38 -13.81
C VAL A 153 -4.21 14.37 -12.52
N GLY A 154 -2.87 14.42 -12.59
CA GLY A 154 -2.01 14.47 -11.40
C GLY A 154 -2.32 15.69 -10.51
N LEU A 155 -2.55 16.84 -11.09
CA LEU A 155 -2.96 18.04 -10.36
C LEU A 155 -4.32 17.85 -9.68
N SER A 156 -5.31 17.31 -10.40
CA SER A 156 -6.63 16.99 -9.85
C SER A 156 -6.56 16.01 -8.68
N ILE A 157 -5.70 14.99 -8.78
CA ILE A 157 -5.47 14.03 -7.68
C ILE A 157 -4.87 14.71 -6.46
N ALA A 158 -3.90 15.61 -6.66
CA ALA A 158 -3.27 16.35 -5.57
C ALA A 158 -4.25 17.29 -4.86
N GLU A 159 -5.15 17.91 -5.61
CA GLU A 159 -6.17 18.82 -5.08
C GLU A 159 -7.35 18.10 -4.44
N HIS A 160 -7.68 16.89 -4.90
CA HIS A 160 -8.82 16.11 -4.42
C HIS A 160 -8.43 14.66 -4.06
N PRO A 161 -7.53 14.44 -3.09
CA PRO A 161 -6.97 13.11 -2.81
C PRO A 161 -7.99 12.11 -2.27
N ASN A 162 -9.16 12.55 -1.83
CA ASN A 162 -10.22 11.68 -1.29
C ASN A 162 -11.18 11.15 -2.37
N THR A 163 -11.07 11.62 -3.62
CA THR A 163 -11.91 11.10 -4.70
C THR A 163 -11.44 9.72 -5.12
N THR A 164 -12.36 8.83 -5.49
CA THR A 164 -12.02 7.48 -5.99
C THR A 164 -11.68 7.47 -7.47
N GLN A 165 -11.93 8.57 -8.18
CA GLN A 165 -11.59 8.69 -9.59
C GLN A 165 -10.08 8.55 -9.81
N PHE A 166 -9.70 7.86 -10.89
CA PHE A 166 -8.31 7.65 -11.28
C PHE A 166 -7.43 6.98 -10.20
N ASN A 167 -7.99 6.03 -9.45
CA ASN A 167 -7.26 5.26 -8.45
C ASN A 167 -7.24 3.76 -8.81
N PRO A 168 -6.07 3.15 -8.99
CA PRO A 168 -4.74 3.79 -9.00
C PRO A 168 -4.52 4.67 -10.22
N MET A 169 -3.54 5.59 -10.15
CA MET A 169 -2.98 6.26 -11.32
C MET A 169 -1.68 5.54 -11.69
N PHE A 170 -1.64 4.98 -12.90
CA PHE A 170 -0.48 4.29 -13.44
C PHE A 170 0.11 5.12 -14.59
N ILE A 171 1.31 5.65 -14.38
CA ILE A 171 2.03 6.48 -15.36
C ILE A 171 3.13 5.63 -15.95
N TYR A 172 3.17 5.53 -17.28
CA TYR A 172 4.27 4.83 -17.94
C TYR A 172 4.86 5.68 -19.07
N GLY A 173 6.08 5.34 -19.45
CA GLY A 173 6.76 6.00 -20.56
C GLY A 173 8.27 5.79 -20.51
N PRO A 174 8.99 6.13 -21.58
CA PRO A 174 10.42 5.91 -21.68
C PRO A 174 11.21 6.67 -20.61
N SER A 175 12.47 6.24 -20.39
CA SER A 175 13.38 6.98 -19.51
C SER A 175 13.56 8.42 -20.00
N GLY A 176 13.62 9.38 -19.06
CA GLY A 176 13.76 10.79 -19.37
C GLY A 176 12.46 11.52 -19.74
N SER A 177 11.29 10.84 -19.76
CA SER A 177 10.00 11.48 -20.08
C SER A 177 9.44 12.38 -18.94
N GLY A 178 10.06 12.36 -17.75
CA GLY A 178 9.63 13.18 -16.61
C GLY A 178 8.67 12.51 -15.61
N LYS A 179 8.58 11.17 -15.60
CA LYS A 179 7.72 10.40 -14.67
C LYS A 179 8.01 10.74 -13.21
N THR A 180 9.25 10.56 -12.79
CA THR A 180 9.71 10.84 -11.42
C THR A 180 9.40 12.28 -11.00
N HIS A 181 9.57 13.25 -11.89
CA HIS A 181 9.21 14.64 -11.63
C HIS A 181 7.71 14.79 -11.39
N LEU A 182 6.88 14.23 -12.28
CA LEU A 182 5.42 14.34 -12.16
C LEU A 182 4.90 13.72 -10.85
N VAL A 183 5.34 12.51 -10.51
CA VAL A 183 4.85 11.83 -9.30
C VAL A 183 5.31 12.55 -8.01
N ASN A 184 6.52 13.12 -8.00
CA ASN A 184 6.98 13.99 -6.91
C ASN A 184 6.15 15.27 -6.80
N ALA A 185 5.87 15.94 -7.95
CA ALA A 185 5.05 17.14 -7.98
C ALA A 185 3.64 16.90 -7.43
N ILE A 186 3.03 15.76 -7.76
CA ILE A 186 1.73 15.35 -7.21
C ILE A 186 1.82 15.19 -5.68
N GLY A 187 2.82 14.46 -5.18
CA GLY A 187 3.01 14.23 -3.75
C GLY A 187 3.25 15.52 -2.96
N LEU A 188 4.13 16.39 -3.46
CA LEU A 188 4.43 17.69 -2.85
C LEU A 188 3.19 18.59 -2.81
N LYS A 189 2.43 18.67 -3.90
CA LYS A 189 1.21 19.48 -3.96
C LYS A 189 0.15 18.95 -3.00
N ALA A 190 -0.04 17.62 -2.93
CA ALA A 190 -0.96 16.99 -1.99
C ALA A 190 -0.56 17.26 -0.53
N LYS A 191 0.73 17.13 -0.17
CA LYS A 191 1.23 17.42 1.18
C LYS A 191 1.11 18.90 1.53
N GLN A 192 1.31 19.80 0.57
CA GLN A 192 1.12 21.24 0.74
C GLN A 192 -0.34 21.60 1.05
N MET A 193 -1.29 20.98 0.35
CA MET A 193 -2.73 21.26 0.52
C MET A 193 -3.30 20.54 1.75
N TYR A 194 -2.78 19.37 2.08
CA TYR A 194 -3.25 18.51 3.17
C TYR A 194 -2.08 18.07 4.05
N PRO A 195 -1.50 18.97 4.88
CA PRO A 195 -0.32 18.67 5.71
C PRO A 195 -0.50 17.47 6.64
N GLN A 196 -1.74 17.21 7.09
CA GLN A 196 -2.09 16.09 7.96
C GLN A 196 -2.06 14.72 7.26
N LYS A 197 -2.09 14.68 5.92
CA LYS A 197 -2.05 13.40 5.19
C LYS A 197 -0.65 12.81 5.16
N ARG A 198 -0.59 11.51 5.34
CA ARG A 198 0.63 10.72 5.23
C ARG A 198 0.89 10.42 3.76
N VAL A 199 1.74 11.22 3.13
CA VAL A 199 2.17 11.05 1.74
C VAL A 199 3.56 10.44 1.74
N LEU A 200 3.75 9.33 1.03
CA LEU A 200 5.03 8.64 0.92
C LEU A 200 5.39 8.39 -0.55
N TYR A 201 6.56 8.85 -0.94
CA TYR A 201 7.22 8.43 -2.19
C TYR A 201 8.25 7.34 -1.87
N VAL A 202 8.31 6.30 -2.69
CA VAL A 202 9.30 5.24 -2.57
C VAL A 202 9.65 4.70 -3.96
N SER A 203 10.93 4.49 -4.24
CA SER A 203 11.31 3.71 -5.42
C SER A 203 11.08 2.22 -5.15
N ALA A 204 10.77 1.47 -6.20
CA ALA A 204 10.61 0.02 -6.09
C ALA A 204 11.83 -0.67 -5.45
N ARG A 205 13.02 -0.20 -5.76
CA ARG A 205 14.26 -0.68 -5.17
C ARG A 205 14.33 -0.43 -3.67
N LEU A 206 14.01 0.79 -3.22
CA LEU A 206 14.03 1.13 -1.79
C LEU A 206 12.98 0.32 -1.03
N PHE A 207 11.76 0.19 -1.56
CA PHE A 207 10.73 -0.67 -0.99
C PHE A 207 11.21 -2.12 -0.82
N GLN A 208 11.86 -2.68 -1.86
CA GLN A 208 12.41 -4.03 -1.80
C GLN A 208 13.50 -4.17 -0.73
N THR A 209 14.40 -3.18 -0.61
CA THR A 209 15.44 -3.17 0.42
C THR A 209 14.82 -3.14 1.81
N GLN A 210 13.91 -2.21 2.07
CA GLN A 210 13.20 -2.09 3.36
C GLN A 210 12.43 -3.37 3.71
N TYR A 211 11.76 -3.99 2.72
CA TYR A 211 11.08 -5.27 2.92
C TYR A 211 12.05 -6.40 3.28
N THR A 212 13.18 -6.49 2.59
CA THR A 212 14.20 -7.51 2.86
C THR A 212 14.77 -7.34 4.27
N ASP A 213 15.09 -6.10 4.66
CA ASP A 213 15.59 -5.78 5.99
C ASP A 213 14.56 -6.11 7.08
N ALA A 214 13.29 -5.79 6.85
CA ALA A 214 12.19 -6.14 7.76
C ALA A 214 12.04 -7.66 7.93
N VAL A 215 12.19 -8.43 6.85
CA VAL A 215 12.18 -9.91 6.91
C VAL A 215 13.37 -10.45 7.72
N LEU A 216 14.57 -9.91 7.51
CA LEU A 216 15.78 -10.34 8.24
C LEU A 216 15.68 -10.07 9.74
N HIS A 217 15.03 -8.97 10.12
CA HIS A 217 14.85 -8.57 11.52
C HIS A 217 13.53 -9.05 12.15
N ASN A 218 12.75 -9.91 11.47
CA ASN A 218 11.42 -10.38 11.92
C ASN A 218 10.41 -9.23 12.16
N ALA A 219 10.56 -8.09 11.48
CA ALA A 219 9.72 -6.90 11.57
C ALA A 219 8.77 -6.75 10.36
N SER A 220 8.43 -7.85 9.67
CA SER A 220 7.59 -7.82 8.47
C SER A 220 6.20 -7.21 8.74
N ASN A 221 5.63 -7.45 9.94
CA ASN A 221 4.33 -6.88 10.30
C ASN A 221 4.42 -5.36 10.48
N ASP A 222 5.48 -4.84 11.09
CA ASP A 222 5.67 -3.41 11.28
C ASP A 222 5.85 -2.70 9.94
N PHE A 223 6.59 -3.32 9.03
CA PHE A 223 6.73 -2.85 7.65
C PHE A 223 5.37 -2.74 6.95
N ILE A 224 4.55 -3.79 7.03
CA ILE A 224 3.23 -3.82 6.39
C ILE A 224 2.31 -2.79 7.03
N ASN A 225 2.24 -2.71 8.35
CA ASN A 225 1.42 -1.75 9.09
C ASN A 225 1.82 -0.31 8.76
N PHE A 226 3.12 -0.03 8.65
CA PHE A 226 3.62 1.27 8.22
C PHE A 226 3.06 1.65 6.83
N TYR A 227 3.22 0.79 5.83
CA TYR A 227 2.72 1.07 4.48
C TYR A 227 1.18 1.14 4.41
N GLN A 228 0.47 0.35 5.20
CA GLN A 228 -1.00 0.39 5.27
C GLN A 228 -1.54 1.66 5.93
N SER A 229 -0.75 2.35 6.73
CA SER A 229 -1.11 3.62 7.37
C SER A 229 -0.98 4.84 6.46
N ILE A 230 -0.45 4.69 5.24
CA ILE A 230 -0.22 5.76 4.27
C ILE A 230 -1.54 6.20 3.63
N ASP A 231 -1.74 7.50 3.45
CA ASP A 231 -2.90 8.06 2.75
C ASP A 231 -2.70 8.19 1.24
N MET A 232 -1.46 8.49 0.83
CA MET A 232 -1.08 8.55 -0.58
C MET A 232 0.27 7.85 -0.75
N LEU A 233 0.27 6.68 -1.38
CA LEU A 233 1.47 5.92 -1.72
C LEU A 233 1.86 6.14 -3.16
N ILE A 234 3.08 6.61 -3.38
CA ILE A 234 3.70 6.81 -4.69
C ILE A 234 4.84 5.82 -4.81
N VAL A 235 4.78 4.95 -5.82
CA VAL A 235 5.85 3.97 -6.10
C VAL A 235 6.39 4.21 -7.49
N ASP A 236 7.69 4.47 -7.54
CA ASP A 236 8.40 4.72 -8.81
C ASP A 236 9.24 3.51 -9.23
N ASP A 237 9.42 3.35 -10.55
CA ASP A 237 10.22 2.31 -11.20
C ASP A 237 9.79 0.88 -10.85
N ILE A 238 8.47 0.60 -10.82
CA ILE A 238 7.93 -0.71 -10.42
C ILE A 238 8.42 -1.87 -11.27
N GLN A 239 8.94 -1.64 -12.49
CA GLN A 239 9.55 -2.69 -13.33
C GLN A 239 10.75 -3.37 -12.65
N GLU A 240 11.40 -2.73 -11.67
CA GLU A 240 12.51 -3.31 -10.91
C GLU A 240 12.09 -4.51 -10.03
N TRP A 241 10.77 -4.67 -9.79
CA TRP A 241 10.25 -5.85 -9.07
C TRP A 241 10.04 -7.07 -9.95
N ALA A 242 10.32 -7.01 -11.25
CA ALA A 242 10.20 -8.15 -12.15
C ALA A 242 10.93 -9.39 -11.57
N GLY A 243 10.24 -10.53 -11.48
CA GLY A 243 10.78 -11.77 -10.90
C GLY A 243 10.93 -11.78 -9.37
N LYS A 244 10.55 -10.71 -8.63
CA LYS A 244 10.65 -10.64 -7.17
C LYS A 244 9.36 -11.10 -6.47
N ALA A 245 9.02 -12.38 -6.62
CA ALA A 245 7.73 -12.93 -6.21
C ALA A 245 7.29 -12.56 -4.77
N LYS A 246 8.21 -12.60 -3.78
CA LYS A 246 7.91 -12.27 -2.38
C LYS A 246 7.55 -10.79 -2.22
N THR A 247 8.32 -9.89 -2.83
CA THR A 247 8.08 -8.44 -2.81
C THR A 247 6.75 -8.11 -3.47
N LEU A 248 6.48 -8.69 -4.65
CA LEU A 248 5.23 -8.50 -5.40
C LEU A 248 4.01 -9.00 -4.61
N ASN A 249 4.14 -10.13 -3.91
CA ASN A 249 3.07 -10.65 -3.06
C ASN A 249 2.78 -9.69 -1.88
N THR A 250 3.79 -9.23 -1.18
CA THR A 250 3.65 -8.28 -0.07
C THR A 250 3.05 -6.96 -0.56
N PHE A 251 3.53 -6.44 -1.69
CA PHE A 251 2.96 -5.23 -2.29
C PHE A 251 1.49 -5.41 -2.69
N PHE A 252 1.11 -6.56 -3.24
CA PHE A 252 -0.29 -6.84 -3.57
C PHE A 252 -1.23 -6.70 -2.37
N HIS A 253 -0.82 -7.18 -1.21
CA HIS A 253 -1.62 -7.06 0.01
C HIS A 253 -1.70 -5.61 0.50
N ILE A 254 -0.58 -4.88 0.51
CA ILE A 254 -0.56 -3.44 0.84
C ILE A 254 -1.45 -2.67 -0.13
N PHE A 255 -1.32 -2.93 -1.42
CA PHE A 255 -2.13 -2.31 -2.47
C PHE A 255 -3.63 -2.53 -2.23
N ASN A 256 -4.06 -3.78 -1.99
CA ASN A 256 -5.47 -4.09 -1.75
C ASN A 256 -6.01 -3.39 -0.50
N HIS A 257 -5.22 -3.34 0.57
CA HIS A 257 -5.60 -2.62 1.79
C HIS A 257 -5.81 -1.14 1.51
N LEU A 258 -4.85 -0.47 0.90
CA LEU A 258 -4.93 0.95 0.55
C LEU A 258 -6.11 1.22 -0.38
N PHE A 259 -6.27 0.41 -1.42
CA PHE A 259 -7.33 0.57 -2.42
C PHE A 259 -8.73 0.43 -1.80
N ARG A 260 -8.97 -0.59 -0.97
CA ARG A 260 -10.25 -0.82 -0.27
C ARG A 260 -10.60 0.31 0.70
N ASN A 261 -9.59 0.91 1.33
CA ASN A 261 -9.77 2.01 2.27
C ASN A 261 -9.79 3.39 1.58
N GLY A 262 -9.91 3.45 0.26
CA GLY A 262 -9.97 4.69 -0.51
C GLY A 262 -8.69 5.53 -0.44
N LYS A 263 -7.56 4.91 -0.05
CA LYS A 263 -6.25 5.56 -0.05
C LYS A 263 -5.73 5.70 -1.48
N ARG A 264 -4.95 6.74 -1.71
CA ARG A 264 -4.46 7.04 -3.05
C ARG A 264 -3.21 6.23 -3.38
N ILE A 265 -3.17 5.66 -4.60
CA ILE A 265 -2.03 4.90 -5.12
C ILE A 265 -1.63 5.50 -6.46
N ILE A 266 -0.35 5.83 -6.60
CA ILE A 266 0.26 6.32 -7.84
C ILE A 266 1.47 5.46 -8.14
N LEU A 267 1.53 4.94 -9.36
CA LEU A 267 2.57 4.03 -9.81
C LEU A 267 3.26 4.60 -11.05
N ALA A 268 4.57 4.54 -11.10
CA ALA A 268 5.34 4.90 -12.29
C ALA A 268 6.16 3.71 -12.80
N CYS A 269 6.24 3.60 -14.13
CA CYS A 269 6.88 2.48 -14.82
C CYS A 269 7.53 2.94 -16.14
N ASP A 270 8.48 2.17 -16.66
CA ASP A 270 9.08 2.41 -17.97
C ASP A 270 8.22 1.91 -19.15
N ARG A 271 7.21 1.05 -18.88
CA ARG A 271 6.33 0.40 -19.86
C ARG A 271 4.92 0.18 -19.32
N PRO A 272 3.91 -0.05 -20.20
CA PRO A 272 2.54 -0.29 -19.78
C PRO A 272 2.37 -1.63 -19.03
N PRO A 273 1.31 -1.78 -18.20
CA PRO A 273 1.08 -3.00 -17.43
C PRO A 273 1.07 -4.29 -18.27
N VAL A 274 0.55 -4.24 -19.49
CA VAL A 274 0.46 -5.40 -20.41
C VAL A 274 1.83 -5.95 -20.83
N GLU A 275 2.88 -5.17 -20.72
CA GLU A 275 4.26 -5.55 -21.08
C GLU A 275 5.08 -6.06 -19.87
N LEU A 276 4.54 -6.04 -18.68
CA LEU A 276 5.21 -6.48 -17.44
C LEU A 276 5.07 -8.01 -17.26
N LYS A 277 5.73 -8.78 -18.14
CA LYS A 277 5.57 -10.25 -18.23
C LYS A 277 5.96 -11.02 -16.98
N ASP A 278 6.83 -10.48 -16.11
CA ASP A 278 7.32 -11.15 -14.91
C ASP A 278 6.55 -10.73 -13.64
N MET A 279 5.37 -10.16 -13.81
CA MET A 279 4.47 -9.78 -12.72
C MET A 279 3.21 -10.65 -12.70
N PRO A 280 2.67 -10.99 -11.51
CA PRO A 280 1.43 -11.76 -11.42
C PRO A 280 0.24 -11.03 -12.05
N ASP A 281 -0.62 -11.75 -12.80
CA ASP A 281 -1.81 -11.21 -13.49
C ASP A 281 -2.74 -10.44 -12.55
N ARG A 282 -2.84 -10.89 -11.29
CA ARG A 282 -3.64 -10.22 -10.27
C ARG A 282 -3.17 -8.79 -9.97
N LEU A 283 -1.85 -8.51 -10.04
CA LEU A 283 -1.30 -7.15 -9.92
C LEU A 283 -1.53 -6.34 -11.19
N LEU A 284 -1.30 -6.93 -12.36
CA LEU A 284 -1.52 -6.27 -13.66
C LEU A 284 -2.97 -5.82 -13.81
N THR A 285 -3.92 -6.67 -13.41
CA THR A 285 -5.35 -6.33 -13.36
C THR A 285 -5.61 -5.14 -12.43
N ARG A 286 -4.97 -5.10 -11.25
CA ARG A 286 -5.12 -3.99 -10.30
C ARG A 286 -4.49 -2.69 -10.82
N PHE A 287 -3.35 -2.76 -11.47
CA PHE A 287 -2.71 -1.59 -12.08
C PHE A 287 -3.57 -0.98 -13.18
N SER A 288 -4.32 -1.82 -13.89
CA SER A 288 -5.18 -1.43 -15.00
C SER A 288 -6.60 -1.00 -14.58
N CYS A 289 -7.01 -1.18 -13.31
CA CYS A 289 -8.39 -0.87 -12.90
C CYS A 289 -8.67 0.63 -12.71
N GLY A 290 -7.63 1.46 -12.66
CA GLY A 290 -7.73 2.92 -12.56
C GLY A 290 -7.40 3.63 -13.87
N LEU A 291 -6.64 4.71 -13.79
CA LEU A 291 -6.15 5.42 -14.97
C LEU A 291 -4.76 4.93 -15.34
N VAL A 292 -4.61 4.39 -16.53
CA VAL A 292 -3.31 4.11 -17.15
C VAL A 292 -3.04 5.19 -18.19
N CYS A 293 -1.97 5.96 -18.03
CA CYS A 293 -1.62 7.04 -18.94
C CYS A 293 -0.16 7.00 -19.35
N GLU A 294 0.07 7.25 -20.61
CA GLU A 294 1.40 7.36 -21.19
C GLU A 294 1.96 8.76 -20.95
N LEU A 295 3.22 8.83 -20.60
CA LEU A 295 4.02 10.03 -20.59
C LEU A 295 5.03 9.94 -21.73
N GLU A 296 4.67 10.51 -22.86
CA GLU A 296 5.52 10.50 -24.06
C GLU A 296 6.80 11.32 -23.85
N LYS A 297 7.78 11.08 -24.69
CA LYS A 297 8.97 11.94 -24.73
C LYS A 297 8.59 13.37 -25.08
N PRO A 298 9.18 14.37 -24.43
CA PRO A 298 8.96 15.76 -24.79
C PRO A 298 9.39 16.02 -26.24
N ASN A 299 8.56 16.77 -26.97
CA ASN A 299 8.93 17.25 -28.29
C ASN A 299 10.04 18.32 -28.19
N ILE A 300 10.64 18.69 -29.33
CA ILE A 300 11.76 19.65 -29.37
C ILE A 300 11.38 20.98 -28.72
N GLN A 301 10.16 21.48 -28.95
CA GLN A 301 9.72 22.74 -28.39
C GLN A 301 9.65 22.68 -26.86
N LEU A 302 9.05 21.62 -26.30
CA LEU A 302 9.00 21.41 -24.86
C LEU A 302 10.41 21.25 -24.26
N CYS A 303 11.34 20.59 -24.96
CA CYS A 303 12.75 20.51 -24.53
C CYS A 303 13.41 21.90 -24.47
N VAL A 304 13.18 22.75 -25.49
CA VAL A 304 13.68 24.13 -25.49
C VAL A 304 13.10 24.92 -24.31
N ASP A 305 11.79 24.79 -24.04
CA ASP A 305 11.12 25.48 -22.94
C ASP A 305 11.65 25.02 -21.57
N ILE A 306 11.85 23.71 -21.37
CA ILE A 306 12.43 23.14 -20.15
C ILE A 306 13.86 23.64 -19.95
N LEU A 307 14.71 23.57 -20.99
CA LEU A 307 16.08 24.06 -20.93
C LEU A 307 16.15 25.54 -20.64
N SER A 308 15.34 26.36 -21.33
CA SER A 308 15.27 27.80 -21.11
C SER A 308 14.86 28.14 -19.67
N ASN A 309 13.92 27.39 -19.11
CA ASN A 309 13.51 27.57 -17.72
C ASN A 309 14.63 27.20 -16.74
N LYS A 310 15.30 26.05 -16.93
CA LYS A 310 16.45 25.65 -16.11
C LYS A 310 17.57 26.69 -16.16
N ILE A 311 17.97 27.12 -17.37
CA ILE A 311 19.01 28.10 -17.61
C ILE A 311 18.70 29.43 -16.89
N ARG A 312 17.46 29.91 -17.02
CA ARG A 312 17.00 31.15 -16.35
C ARG A 312 17.04 31.01 -14.84
N ARG A 313 16.57 29.89 -14.29
CA ARG A 313 16.57 29.61 -12.85
C ARG A 313 17.99 29.57 -12.29
N ASP A 314 18.92 28.98 -13.05
CA ASP A 314 20.32 28.85 -12.64
C ASP A 314 21.15 30.12 -12.93
N GLY A 315 20.49 31.19 -13.42
CA GLY A 315 21.12 32.50 -13.69
C GLY A 315 22.09 32.51 -14.89
N LEU A 316 22.04 31.47 -15.71
CA LEU A 316 22.92 31.35 -16.88
C LEU A 316 22.37 32.16 -18.08
N LYS A 317 23.26 32.61 -18.93
CA LYS A 317 22.93 33.30 -20.21
C LYS A 317 23.49 32.47 -21.35
N ILE A 318 22.62 31.71 -22.02
CA ILE A 318 22.98 30.84 -23.16
C ILE A 318 22.19 31.35 -24.39
N PRO A 319 22.81 31.52 -25.55
CA PRO A 319 22.14 31.89 -26.79
C PRO A 319 21.05 30.87 -27.19
N VAL A 320 19.97 31.35 -27.82
CA VAL A 320 18.81 30.52 -28.18
C VAL A 320 19.14 29.44 -29.19
N ASP A 321 20.06 29.71 -30.12
CA ASP A 321 20.56 28.75 -31.10
C ASP A 321 21.27 27.58 -30.41
N VAL A 322 22.07 27.83 -29.37
CA VAL A 322 22.73 26.79 -28.57
C VAL A 322 21.70 25.97 -27.80
N ILE A 323 20.69 26.62 -27.18
CA ILE A 323 19.60 25.90 -26.49
C ILE A 323 18.85 24.99 -27.47
N SER A 324 18.54 25.48 -28.65
CA SER A 324 17.86 24.70 -29.71
C SER A 324 18.70 23.54 -30.19
N PHE A 325 20.02 23.72 -30.36
CA PHE A 325 20.93 22.66 -30.70
C PHE A 325 20.99 21.56 -29.63
N ILE A 326 21.08 21.96 -28.35
CA ILE A 326 21.05 21.00 -27.23
C ILE A 326 19.73 20.23 -27.22
N ALA A 327 18.59 20.91 -27.36
CA ALA A 327 17.27 20.28 -27.37
C ALA A 327 17.11 19.25 -28.49
N GLN A 328 17.64 19.52 -29.67
CA GLN A 328 17.66 18.58 -30.81
C GLN A 328 18.55 17.38 -30.54
N THR A 329 19.69 17.59 -29.89
CA THR A 329 20.69 16.53 -29.63
C THR A 329 20.27 15.60 -28.49
N CYS A 330 19.53 16.11 -27.48
CA CYS A 330 19.09 15.34 -26.32
C CYS A 330 18.02 14.27 -26.63
N ASN A 331 17.47 14.24 -27.86
CA ASN A 331 16.49 13.24 -28.31
C ASN A 331 15.33 13.00 -27.33
N GLY A 332 14.82 14.08 -26.73
CA GLY A 332 13.71 14.04 -25.78
C GLY A 332 14.07 13.55 -24.37
N SER A 333 15.34 13.48 -24.01
CA SER A 333 15.79 13.26 -22.63
C SER A 333 16.31 14.58 -22.04
N VAL A 334 15.63 15.14 -21.04
CA VAL A 334 15.96 16.47 -20.46
C VAL A 334 16.35 16.36 -18.99
#